data_9dd6064c54c2a555d0fb7652a342973a
#
_entry.id   9dd6064c54c2a555d0fb7652a342973a
#
_cell.length_a   1.000
_cell.length_b   1.000
_cell.length_c   1.000
_cell.angle_alpha   90.00
_cell.angle_beta   90.00
_cell.angle_gamma   90.00
#
_symmetry.space_group_name_H-M   'P 1'
#
loop_
_entity.id
_entity.type
_entity.pdbx_description
1 polymer ?
#
loop_
_entity_poly.entity_id
_entity_poly.type
_entity_poly.pdbx_seq_one_letter_code
_entity_poly.pdbx_strand_id
1 'polypeptide(L)'
;MTYQTERELVCQVGRLLYERGYVAANDGNISLRVGEDRLLMTPSGVSKGRMTPDMLVVTDLEGQVLEGMRHPSSEGKLHLEVYRMRPDVSAVVHAHPPVSTAFAACRR
;
A
#
# COMPACT_ATOMS: atom_id res chain seq x y z
N MET A 1 -5.22 -16.10 10.16
CA MET A 1 -4.94 -15.16 9.07
C MET A 1 -3.44 -15.11 8.85
N THR A 2 -3.01 -15.23 7.61
CA THR A 2 -1.59 -15.21 7.29
C THR A 2 -1.03 -13.79 7.45
N TYR A 3 0.26 -13.71 7.79
CA TYR A 3 0.99 -12.46 7.88
C TYR A 3 0.37 -11.47 8.86
N GLN A 4 -0.08 -11.96 10.00
CA GLN A 4 -0.81 -11.12 10.97
C GLN A 4 0.00 -9.91 11.40
N THR A 5 1.28 -10.10 11.74
CA THR A 5 2.15 -9.01 12.17
C THR A 5 2.33 -7.97 11.07
N GLU A 6 2.56 -8.43 9.85
CA GLU A 6 2.73 -7.55 8.70
C GLU A 6 1.45 -6.80 8.37
N ARG A 7 0.30 -7.46 8.46
CA ARG A 7 -0.99 -6.82 8.25
C ARG A 7 -1.23 -5.70 9.26
N GLU A 8 -0.90 -5.96 10.52
CA GLU A 8 -1.04 -4.94 11.56
C GLU A 8 -0.11 -3.76 11.33
N LEU A 9 1.11 -4.03 10.87
CA LEU A 9 2.06 -2.98 10.53
C LEU A 9 1.55 -2.08 9.41
N VAL A 10 1.02 -2.66 8.35
CA VAL A 10 0.47 -1.88 7.23
C VAL A 10 -0.70 -1.01 7.71
N CYS A 11 -1.58 -1.56 8.54
CA CYS A 11 -2.69 -0.79 9.08
C CYS A 11 -2.21 0.35 9.97
N GLN A 12 -1.17 0.11 10.75
CA GLN A 12 -0.59 1.15 11.62
C GLN A 12 0.01 2.28 10.78
N VAL A 13 0.76 1.95 9.75
CA VAL A 13 1.34 2.95 8.85
C VAL A 13 0.24 3.74 8.16
N GLY A 14 -0.81 3.06 7.69
CA GLY A 14 -1.94 3.73 7.06
C GLY A 14 -2.61 4.73 7.98
N ARG A 15 -2.79 4.37 9.25
CA ARG A 15 -3.38 5.25 10.24
C ARG A 15 -2.51 6.47 10.49
N LEU A 16 -1.19 6.27 10.60
CA LEU A 16 -0.27 7.38 10.79
C LEU A 16 -0.28 8.36 9.61
N LEU A 17 -0.30 7.83 8.39
CA LEU A 17 -0.39 8.68 7.19
C LEU A 17 -1.68 9.48 7.18
N TYR A 18 -2.79 8.86 7.55
CA TYR A 18 -4.08 9.52 7.60
C TYR A 18 -4.10 10.62 8.67
N GLU A 19 -3.63 10.30 9.87
CA GLU A 19 -3.60 11.25 10.98
C GLU A 19 -2.73 12.45 10.71
N ARG A 20 -1.68 12.28 9.91
CA ARG A 20 -0.76 13.35 9.57
C ARG A 20 -1.14 14.09 8.29
N GLY A 21 -2.27 13.75 7.70
CA GLY A 21 -2.76 14.42 6.51
C GLY A 21 -2.02 14.09 5.23
N TYR A 22 -1.24 13.02 5.21
CA TYR A 22 -0.51 12.60 4.01
C TYR A 22 -1.39 11.86 3.02
N VAL A 23 -2.49 11.31 3.49
CA VAL A 23 -3.51 10.69 2.65
C VAL A 23 -4.87 11.19 3.10
N ALA A 24 -5.81 11.32 2.16
CA ALA A 24 -7.16 11.76 2.45
C ALA A 24 -8.13 10.77 1.83
N ALA A 25 -9.25 10.54 2.49
CA ALA A 25 -10.28 9.63 2.00
C ALA A 25 -9.66 8.29 1.59
N ASN A 26 -9.73 7.95 0.30
CA ASN A 26 -9.23 6.68 -0.21
C ASN A 26 -7.88 6.80 -0.91
N ASP A 27 -7.21 7.95 -0.73
CA ASP A 27 -5.92 8.19 -1.37
C ASP A 27 -4.81 7.33 -0.77
N GLY A 28 -3.76 7.18 -1.55
CA GLY A 28 -2.57 6.50 -1.10
C GLY A 28 -2.62 5.00 -1.30
N ASN A 29 -1.47 4.37 -1.13
CA ASN A 29 -1.33 2.94 -1.37
C ASN A 29 -0.10 2.46 -0.62
N ILE A 30 -0.23 1.34 0.05
CA ILE A 30 0.85 0.74 0.84
C ILE A 30 0.97 -0.71 0.44
N SER A 31 2.19 -1.17 0.24
CA SER A 31 2.43 -2.60 0.03
C SER A 31 3.70 -3.01 0.74
N LEU A 32 3.80 -4.31 1.02
CA LEU A 32 4.90 -4.90 1.77
C LEU A 32 5.21 -6.26 1.16
N ARG A 33 6.49 -6.53 0.94
CA ARG A 33 6.91 -7.86 0.48
C ARG A 33 6.92 -8.80 1.68
N VAL A 34 6.15 -9.87 1.61
CA VAL A 34 6.01 -10.83 2.72
C VAL A 34 6.56 -12.20 2.38
N GLY A 35 7.06 -12.38 1.15
CA GLY A 35 7.69 -13.61 0.67
C GLY A 35 8.39 -13.31 -0.64
N GLU A 36 9.11 -14.29 -1.20
CA GLU A 36 9.85 -14.06 -2.44
C GLU A 36 8.96 -13.52 -3.57
N ASP A 37 7.77 -14.10 -3.70
CA ASP A 37 6.82 -13.72 -4.74
C ASP A 37 5.45 -13.40 -4.14
N ARG A 38 5.43 -12.90 -2.92
CA ARG A 38 4.19 -12.57 -2.21
C ARG A 38 4.23 -11.12 -1.75
N LEU A 39 3.16 -10.39 -2.04
CA LEU A 39 2.99 -9.01 -1.63
C LEU A 39 1.71 -8.87 -0.83
N LEU A 40 1.78 -8.03 0.20
CA LEU A 40 0.61 -7.64 0.97
C LEU A 40 0.27 -6.22 0.53
N MET A 41 -0.97 -5.99 0.08
CA MET A 41 -1.36 -4.72 -0.53
C MET A 41 -2.63 -4.17 0.10
N THR A 42 -2.71 -2.85 0.14
CA THR A 42 -3.93 -2.18 0.58
C THR A 42 -5.03 -2.36 -0.47
N PRO A 43 -6.29 -2.49 -0.03
CA PRO A 43 -7.42 -2.66 -0.94
C PRO A 43 -7.83 -1.33 -1.58
N SER A 44 -8.54 -1.41 -2.69
CA SER A 44 -9.13 -0.23 -3.31
C SER A 44 -10.34 0.23 -2.52
N GLY A 45 -10.61 1.54 -2.54
CA GLY A 45 -11.84 2.10 -2.02
C GLY A 45 -11.97 2.13 -0.51
N VAL A 46 -10.87 1.99 0.23
CA VAL A 46 -10.90 2.00 1.70
C VAL A 46 -9.96 3.08 2.23
N SER A 47 -10.44 3.83 3.23
CA SER A 47 -9.62 4.84 3.90
C SER A 47 -8.44 4.18 4.61
N LYS A 48 -7.24 4.73 4.42
CA LYS A 48 -6.03 4.20 5.06
C LYS A 48 -6.07 4.35 6.57
N GLY A 49 -6.87 5.28 7.08
CA GLY A 49 -7.05 5.46 8.52
C GLY A 49 -8.00 4.48 9.16
N ARG A 50 -8.73 3.70 8.37
CA ARG A 50 -9.78 2.82 8.86
C ARG A 50 -9.64 1.37 8.42
N MET A 51 -8.47 1.01 7.90
CA MET A 51 -8.22 -0.36 7.49
C MET A 51 -8.11 -1.29 8.68
N THR A 52 -8.63 -2.49 8.51
CA THR A 52 -8.41 -3.59 9.45
C THR A 52 -7.58 -4.67 8.74
N PRO A 53 -6.87 -5.51 9.49
CA PRO A 53 -5.97 -6.50 8.88
C PRO A 53 -6.63 -7.43 7.86
N ASP A 54 -7.90 -7.76 8.06
CA ASP A 54 -8.64 -8.66 7.16
C ASP A 54 -8.97 -8.01 5.82
N MET A 55 -8.85 -6.69 5.71
CA MET A 55 -9.13 -5.98 4.46
C MET A 55 -7.96 -6.04 3.47
N LEU A 56 -6.77 -6.36 3.94
CA LEU A 56 -5.58 -6.38 3.10
C LEU A 56 -5.59 -7.61 2.18
N VAL A 57 -4.90 -7.49 1.06
CA VAL A 57 -4.91 -8.48 0.00
C VAL A 57 -3.49 -9.02 -0.19
N VAL A 58 -3.36 -10.34 -0.31
CA VAL A 58 -2.08 -10.97 -0.67
C VAL A 58 -2.10 -11.26 -2.16
N THR A 59 -1.08 -10.80 -2.87
CA THR A 59 -0.96 -11.03 -4.30
C THR A 59 0.39 -11.68 -4.64
N ASP A 60 0.50 -12.19 -5.86
CA ASP A 60 1.79 -12.54 -6.42
C ASP A 60 2.40 -11.32 -7.12
N LEU A 61 3.54 -11.50 -7.79
CA LEU A 61 4.22 -10.38 -8.47
C LEU A 61 3.54 -9.95 -9.75
N GLU A 62 2.57 -10.71 -10.24
CA GLU A 62 1.75 -10.34 -11.40
C GLU A 62 0.47 -9.64 -10.99
N GLY A 63 0.22 -9.52 -9.68
CA GLY A 63 -0.97 -8.85 -9.20
C GLY A 63 -2.17 -9.73 -9.01
N GLN A 64 -2.02 -11.04 -9.17
CA GLN A 64 -3.13 -11.96 -8.93
C GLN A 64 -3.39 -12.11 -7.44
N VAL A 65 -4.65 -12.03 -7.05
CA VAL A 65 -5.04 -12.16 -5.65
C VAL A 65 -4.94 -13.62 -5.23
N LEU A 66 -4.13 -13.88 -4.21
CA LEU A 66 -3.93 -15.21 -3.65
C LEU A 66 -4.75 -15.38 -2.37
N GLU A 67 -4.92 -14.32 -1.59
CA GLU A 67 -5.74 -14.33 -0.39
C GLU A 67 -6.42 -12.97 -0.25
N GLY A 68 -7.66 -12.98 0.22
CA GLY A 68 -8.40 -11.77 0.49
C GLY A 68 -9.70 -11.69 -0.29
N MET A 69 -10.64 -10.92 0.24
CA MET A 69 -11.96 -10.77 -0.34
C MET A 69 -12.09 -9.50 -1.19
N ARG A 70 -11.16 -8.58 -1.05
CA ARG A 70 -11.22 -7.28 -1.72
C ARG A 70 -10.29 -7.26 -2.92
N HIS A 71 -10.47 -6.27 -3.77
CA HIS A 71 -9.56 -6.03 -4.88
C HIS A 71 -8.41 -5.16 -4.41
N PRO A 72 -7.18 -5.41 -4.89
CA PRO A 72 -6.07 -4.51 -4.60
C PRO A 72 -6.31 -3.16 -5.27
N SER A 73 -5.64 -2.12 -4.75
CA SER A 73 -5.74 -0.79 -5.31
C SER A 73 -5.30 -0.77 -6.78
N SER A 74 -5.96 0.05 -7.58
CA SER A 74 -5.57 0.23 -8.98
C SER A 74 -4.15 0.76 -9.13
N GLU A 75 -3.64 1.46 -8.11
CA GLU A 75 -2.26 1.96 -8.10
C GLU A 75 -1.25 0.84 -7.78
N GLY A 76 -1.72 -0.34 -7.45
CA GLY A 76 -0.86 -1.49 -7.19
C GLY A 76 0.02 -1.88 -8.36
N LYS A 77 -0.36 -1.53 -9.58
CA LYS A 77 0.46 -1.82 -10.77
C LYS A 77 1.83 -1.13 -10.68
N LEU A 78 1.86 0.09 -10.18
CA LEU A 78 3.13 0.80 -9.97
C LEU A 78 3.98 0.08 -8.93
N HIS A 79 3.36 -0.39 -7.85
CA HIS A 79 4.05 -1.13 -6.81
C HIS A 79 4.65 -2.43 -7.38
N LEU A 80 3.89 -3.14 -8.20
CA LEU A 80 4.36 -4.38 -8.82
C LEU A 80 5.61 -4.13 -9.68
N GLU A 81 5.61 -3.04 -10.45
CA GLU A 81 6.77 -2.67 -11.25
C GLU A 81 8.00 -2.44 -10.39
N VAL A 82 7.85 -1.71 -9.28
CA VAL A 82 8.95 -1.44 -8.37
C VAL A 82 9.52 -2.76 -7.82
N TYR A 83 8.67 -3.68 -7.39
CA TYR A 83 9.13 -4.94 -6.84
C TYR A 83 9.82 -5.82 -7.86
N ARG A 84 9.35 -5.81 -9.11
CA ARG A 84 9.97 -6.59 -10.17
C ARG A 84 11.33 -6.02 -10.57
N MET A 85 11.46 -4.69 -10.60
CA MET A 85 12.70 -4.02 -10.98
C MET A 85 13.71 -3.96 -9.84
N ARG A 86 13.25 -4.00 -8.60
CA ARG A 86 14.12 -3.84 -7.43
C ARG A 86 13.84 -4.97 -6.42
N PRO A 87 14.48 -6.14 -6.60
CA PRO A 87 14.29 -7.25 -5.67
C PRO A 87 14.69 -6.94 -4.23
N ASP A 88 15.51 -5.88 -4.03
CA ASP A 88 15.97 -5.46 -2.71
C ASP A 88 14.93 -4.60 -1.97
N VAL A 89 13.86 -4.17 -2.65
CA VAL A 89 12.82 -3.33 -2.04
C VAL A 89 11.84 -4.21 -1.27
N SER A 90 11.59 -3.87 -0.01
CA SER A 90 10.71 -4.63 0.86
C SER A 90 9.34 -3.98 1.04
N ALA A 91 9.21 -2.69 0.77
CA ALA A 91 7.95 -1.97 0.96
C ALA A 91 7.87 -0.79 0.01
N VAL A 92 6.65 -0.44 -0.38
CA VAL A 92 6.38 0.75 -1.19
C VAL A 92 5.22 1.50 -0.54
N VAL A 93 5.41 2.79 -0.31
CA VAL A 93 4.37 3.66 0.22
C VAL A 93 4.16 4.79 -0.77
N HIS A 94 2.94 4.93 -1.24
CA HIS A 94 2.54 5.99 -2.15
C HIS A 94 1.56 6.90 -1.41
N ALA A 95 1.94 8.16 -1.24
CA ALA A 95 1.13 9.15 -0.54
C ALA A 95 1.31 10.50 -1.23
N HIS A 96 0.45 11.45 -0.89
CA HIS A 96 0.49 12.80 -1.46
C HIS A 96 0.60 13.82 -0.33
N PRO A 97 1.76 13.94 0.34
CA PRO A 97 1.94 14.92 1.39
C PRO A 97 1.73 16.33 0.81
N PRO A 98 0.95 17.19 1.45
CA PRO A 98 0.67 18.53 0.92
C PRO A 98 1.94 19.34 0.61
N VAL A 99 2.93 19.24 1.47
CA VAL A 99 4.19 19.97 1.28
C VAL A 99 4.93 19.45 0.05
N SER A 100 5.03 18.13 -0.10
CA SER A 100 5.70 17.53 -1.25
C SER A 100 4.98 17.84 -2.54
N THR A 101 3.66 17.85 -2.54
CA THR A 101 2.86 18.20 -3.70
C THR A 101 3.09 19.65 -4.10
N ALA A 102 3.14 20.56 -3.12
CA ALA A 102 3.42 21.96 -3.38
C ALA A 102 4.81 22.16 -4.00
N PHE A 103 5.81 21.46 -3.49
CA PHE A 103 7.14 21.51 -4.06
C PHE A 103 7.16 21.02 -5.51
N ALA A 104 6.51 19.92 -5.78
CA ALA A 104 6.46 19.39 -7.15
C ALA A 104 5.84 20.39 -8.10
N ALA A 105 4.76 21.06 -7.69
CA ALA A 105 4.09 22.04 -8.51
C ALA A 105 4.97 23.27 -8.76
N CYS A 106 5.70 23.72 -7.76
CA CYS A 106 6.54 24.92 -7.88
C CYS A 106 7.81 24.69 -8.70
N ARG A 107 8.35 23.48 -8.64
CA ARG A 107 9.62 23.16 -9.29
C ARG A 107 9.50 22.83 -10.76
N ARG A 108 8.34 22.48 -11.18
CA ARG A 108 8.10 22.00 -12.54
C ARG A 108 7.33 23.04 -13.34
#